data_4969f1ec55d2c860b8f0d00eaa1be185
#
_entry.id   4969f1ec55d2c860b8f0d00eaa1be185
#
_cell.length_a   1.000
_cell.length_b   1.000
_cell.length_c   1.000
_cell.angle_alpha   90.00
_cell.angle_beta   90.00
_cell.angle_gamma   90.00
#
_symmetry.space_group_name_H-M   'P 1'
#
loop_
_entity.id
_entity.type
_entity.pdbx_description
1 polymer ?
#
loop_
_entity_poly.entity_id
_entity_poly.type
_entity_poly.pdbx_seq_one_letter_code
_entity_poly.pdbx_strand_id
1 'polypeptide(L)'
;MSANQDSAMVTPAATCVDGAVGVDKKQWFVAVVNHNTEKVSAEKLMKQGYECYVATQKETKVWRNGKRVQADRVVINSTIFIYCTEKERRTVVSYPYIFRFLTNRASASSESGRSVAVIPDLEIKKLKFMLGSSDTPVEMVDRYYGKGDKVRIVRGGLRGMEGEVLVSNNGKSELLVHFDMLGSAKCAINLVDVEPVD
;
A
#
# COMPACT_ATOMS: atom_id res chain seq x y z
N MET A 1 -3.44 23.45 -79.06
CA MET A 1 -3.86 24.61 -78.27
C MET A 1 -4.31 24.09 -76.96
N SER A 2 -3.68 24.52 -75.92
CA SER A 2 -3.97 24.46 -74.52
C SER A 2 -3.95 23.08 -73.87
N ALA A 3 -2.81 22.80 -73.25
CA ALA A 3 -2.60 21.81 -72.25
C ALA A 3 -3.26 22.22 -70.91
N ASN A 4 -3.90 21.29 -70.23
CA ASN A 4 -4.23 21.45 -68.85
C ASN A 4 -3.52 20.32 -68.10
N GLN A 5 -2.53 20.71 -67.28
CA GLN A 5 -1.83 19.88 -66.40
C GLN A 5 -2.60 19.92 -65.06
N ASP A 6 -3.26 18.82 -64.72
CA ASP A 6 -3.76 18.59 -63.34
C ASP A 6 -2.63 18.03 -62.48
N SER A 7 -2.15 18.91 -61.64
CA SER A 7 -1.17 18.58 -60.59
C SER A 7 -1.90 17.93 -59.41
N ALA A 8 -1.87 16.62 -59.33
CA ALA A 8 -2.36 15.89 -58.17
C ALA A 8 -1.39 16.11 -56.98
N MET A 9 -1.82 16.87 -55.98
CA MET A 9 -1.20 17.00 -54.69
C MET A 9 -1.30 15.65 -53.95
N VAL A 10 -0.18 14.97 -53.86
CA VAL A 10 -0.05 13.82 -52.97
C VAL A 10 0.18 14.35 -51.58
N THR A 11 -0.83 14.22 -50.71
CA THR A 11 -0.73 14.47 -49.27
C THR A 11 0.05 13.31 -48.65
N PRO A 12 1.14 13.53 -47.90
CA PRO A 12 1.78 12.46 -47.20
C PRO A 12 0.90 12.02 -46.02
N ALA A 13 0.55 10.77 -46.01
CA ALA A 13 -0.12 10.13 -44.87
C ALA A 13 0.71 10.33 -43.59
N ALA A 14 0.13 11.03 -42.63
CA ALA A 14 0.68 11.13 -41.31
C ALA A 14 0.71 9.72 -40.68
N THR A 15 1.89 9.16 -40.63
CA THR A 15 2.16 7.93 -39.86
C THR A 15 1.98 8.29 -38.36
N CYS A 16 0.84 7.91 -37.83
CA CYS A 16 0.65 7.92 -36.36
C CYS A 16 1.60 6.89 -35.75
N VAL A 17 2.74 7.34 -35.32
CA VAL A 17 3.61 6.61 -34.39
C VAL A 17 3.01 6.79 -33.02
N ASP A 18 2.03 5.93 -32.69
CA ASP A 18 1.63 5.66 -31.31
C ASP A 18 2.76 4.92 -30.59
N GLY A 19 3.86 5.61 -30.41
CA GLY A 19 4.90 5.30 -29.45
C GLY A 19 4.59 6.09 -28.17
N ALA A 20 3.57 5.67 -27.43
CA ALA A 20 3.45 6.08 -26.04
C ALA A 20 4.70 5.58 -25.32
N VAL A 21 5.75 6.39 -25.29
CA VAL A 21 6.86 6.27 -24.33
C VAL A 21 6.22 6.53 -22.97
N GLY A 22 5.66 5.47 -22.39
CA GLY A 22 5.18 5.48 -21.03
C GLY A 22 6.36 5.89 -20.17
N VAL A 23 6.32 7.12 -19.67
CA VAL A 23 7.20 7.58 -18.62
C VAL A 23 7.17 6.48 -17.56
N ASP A 24 8.32 5.86 -17.25
CA ASP A 24 8.46 4.77 -16.29
C ASP A 24 8.10 5.31 -14.88
N LYS A 25 6.78 5.49 -14.64
CA LYS A 25 6.26 6.02 -13.40
C LYS A 25 6.50 5.01 -12.29
N LYS A 26 7.24 5.42 -11.26
CA LYS A 26 7.38 4.62 -10.06
C LYS A 26 6.06 4.55 -9.30
N GLN A 27 5.76 3.38 -8.78
CA GLN A 27 4.53 3.06 -8.05
C GLN A 27 4.85 2.07 -6.94
N TRP A 28 3.98 2.03 -5.92
CA TRP A 28 4.09 1.04 -4.86
C TRP A 28 3.48 -0.28 -5.30
N PHE A 29 4.31 -1.30 -5.34
CA PHE A 29 3.90 -2.69 -5.55
C PHE A 29 4.04 -3.49 -4.26
N VAL A 30 3.26 -4.55 -4.14
CA VAL A 30 3.27 -5.45 -2.98
C VAL A 30 3.93 -6.76 -3.36
N ALA A 31 5.11 -7.00 -2.81
CA ALA A 31 5.85 -8.25 -2.97
C ALA A 31 5.57 -9.19 -1.80
N VAL A 32 5.37 -10.45 -2.11
CA VAL A 32 5.23 -11.54 -1.12
C VAL A 32 6.57 -12.20 -0.91
N VAL A 33 6.98 -12.33 0.35
CA VAL A 33 8.23 -12.94 0.80
C VAL A 33 7.96 -14.03 1.84
N ASN A 34 9.01 -14.75 2.23
CA ASN A 34 8.91 -15.70 3.35
C ASN A 34 8.55 -15.00 4.64
N HIS A 35 7.75 -15.68 5.45
CA HIS A 35 7.42 -15.22 6.79
C HIS A 35 8.68 -15.04 7.64
N ASN A 36 8.73 -13.96 8.43
CA ASN A 36 9.89 -13.54 9.24
C ASN A 36 11.17 -13.15 8.45
N THR A 37 11.11 -13.03 7.14
CA THR A 37 12.25 -12.55 6.33
C THR A 37 12.02 -11.16 5.73
N GLU A 38 10.91 -10.52 6.08
CA GLU A 38 10.47 -9.23 5.49
C GLU A 38 11.56 -8.16 5.60
N LYS A 39 12.11 -7.97 6.80
CA LYS A 39 13.16 -6.96 7.05
C LYS A 39 14.46 -7.27 6.30
N VAL A 40 14.91 -8.52 6.37
CA VAL A 40 16.14 -8.95 5.69
C VAL A 40 16.02 -8.84 4.17
N SER A 41 14.86 -9.21 3.63
CA SER A 41 14.59 -9.09 2.19
C SER A 41 14.50 -7.63 1.75
N ALA A 42 13.88 -6.77 2.56
CA ALA A 42 13.83 -5.33 2.30
C ALA A 42 15.22 -4.70 2.34
N GLU A 43 16.08 -5.07 3.31
CA GLU A 43 17.46 -4.59 3.37
C GLU A 43 18.27 -4.99 2.14
N LYS A 44 18.09 -6.22 1.63
CA LYS A 44 18.74 -6.67 0.39
C LYS A 44 18.32 -5.82 -0.81
N LEU A 45 17.03 -5.52 -0.93
CA LEU A 45 16.49 -4.67 -2.00
C LEU A 45 16.99 -3.22 -1.88
N MET A 46 17.02 -2.66 -0.66
CA MET A 46 17.56 -1.31 -0.42
C MET A 46 19.04 -1.20 -0.79
N LYS A 47 19.85 -2.23 -0.52
CA LYS A 47 21.25 -2.29 -0.96
C LYS A 47 21.42 -2.31 -2.48
N GLN A 48 20.37 -2.73 -3.20
CA GLN A 48 20.31 -2.73 -4.67
C GLN A 48 19.71 -1.42 -5.23
N GLY A 49 19.40 -0.46 -4.37
CA GLY A 49 18.90 0.86 -4.77
C GLY A 49 17.38 0.97 -4.87
N TYR A 50 16.62 -0.05 -4.44
CA TYR A 50 15.15 0.04 -4.41
C TYR A 50 14.65 0.69 -3.14
N GLU A 51 13.64 1.56 -3.25
CA GLU A 51 12.92 2.07 -2.10
C GLU A 51 11.91 1.03 -1.62
N CYS A 52 12.06 0.59 -0.35
CA CYS A 52 11.23 -0.45 0.25
C CYS A 52 10.61 0.03 1.57
N TYR A 53 9.44 -0.51 1.87
CA TYR A 53 8.77 -0.29 3.14
C TYR A 53 8.22 -1.63 3.68
N VAL A 54 8.52 -1.91 4.94
CA VAL A 54 7.93 -3.01 5.71
C VAL A 54 7.03 -2.40 6.77
N ALA A 55 5.76 -2.82 6.82
CA ALA A 55 4.80 -2.32 7.79
C ALA A 55 5.17 -2.82 9.19
N THR A 56 5.93 -2.03 9.94
CA THR A 56 6.36 -2.34 11.30
C THR A 56 5.85 -1.32 12.29
N GLN A 57 5.55 -1.78 13.49
CA GLN A 57 5.21 -0.94 14.63
C GLN A 57 6.16 -1.25 15.80
N LYS A 58 6.60 -0.21 16.50
CA LYS A 58 7.42 -0.38 17.71
C LYS A 58 6.57 -0.96 18.84
N GLU A 59 7.04 -2.02 19.45
CA GLU A 59 6.41 -2.70 20.58
C GLU A 59 7.40 -2.88 21.70
N THR A 60 6.98 -2.59 22.93
CA THR A 60 7.79 -2.88 24.12
C THR A 60 7.53 -4.30 24.59
N LYS A 61 8.47 -5.20 24.39
CA LYS A 61 8.42 -6.56 24.92
C LYS A 61 9.06 -6.64 26.28
N VAL A 62 8.36 -7.27 27.21
CA VAL A 62 8.91 -7.58 28.54
C VAL A 62 9.38 -9.02 28.53
N TRP A 63 10.68 -9.22 28.72
CA TRP A 63 11.27 -10.55 28.82
C TRP A 63 10.95 -11.19 30.16
N ARG A 64 11.12 -12.50 30.26
CA ARG A 64 10.88 -13.29 31.48
C ARG A 64 11.66 -12.79 32.72
N ASN A 65 12.81 -12.14 32.50
CA ASN A 65 13.65 -11.51 33.52
C ASN A 65 13.22 -10.07 33.87
N GLY A 66 12.05 -9.59 33.40
CA GLY A 66 11.55 -8.24 33.64
C GLY A 66 12.19 -7.17 32.76
N LYS A 67 13.19 -7.50 31.94
CA LYS A 67 13.84 -6.53 31.05
C LYS A 67 12.89 -6.10 29.92
N ARG A 68 12.71 -4.79 29.76
CA ARG A 68 11.94 -4.19 28.67
C ARG A 68 12.86 -3.98 27.48
N VAL A 69 12.45 -4.48 26.31
CA VAL A 69 13.17 -4.30 25.05
C VAL A 69 12.21 -3.78 24.01
N GLN A 70 12.60 -2.72 23.32
CA GLN A 70 11.85 -2.25 22.14
C GLN A 70 12.16 -3.17 20.96
N ALA A 71 11.12 -3.66 20.31
CA ALA A 71 11.21 -4.48 19.11
C ALA A 71 10.25 -3.94 18.06
N ASP A 72 10.65 -3.99 16.79
CA ASP A 72 9.75 -3.65 15.69
C ASP A 72 8.95 -4.89 15.31
N ARG A 73 7.67 -4.88 15.61
CA ARG A 73 6.73 -5.92 15.21
C ARG A 73 6.29 -5.69 13.77
N VAL A 74 6.38 -6.71 12.93
CA VAL A 74 5.78 -6.68 11.59
C VAL A 74 4.26 -6.79 11.73
N VAL A 75 3.54 -5.86 11.15
CA VAL A 75 2.07 -5.79 11.23
C VAL A 75 1.43 -6.53 10.05
N ILE A 76 2.03 -6.42 8.86
CA ILE A 76 1.59 -7.14 7.66
C ILE A 76 2.65 -8.19 7.33
N ASN A 77 2.36 -9.43 7.72
CA ASN A 77 3.29 -10.55 7.56
C ASN A 77 3.53 -10.90 6.09
N SER A 78 4.72 -11.46 5.80
CA SER A 78 5.11 -11.95 4.47
C SER A 78 5.02 -10.91 3.35
N THR A 79 5.07 -9.62 3.67
CA THR A 79 4.77 -8.54 2.75
C THR A 79 5.83 -7.44 2.80
N ILE A 80 6.27 -7.01 1.61
CA ILE A 80 7.14 -5.84 1.42
C ILE A 80 6.51 -4.93 0.37
N PHE A 81 6.42 -3.64 0.67
CA PHE A 81 6.05 -2.62 -0.30
C PHE A 81 7.31 -2.12 -1.00
N ILE A 82 7.31 -2.09 -2.33
CA ILE A 82 8.45 -1.70 -3.15
C ILE A 82 8.03 -0.58 -4.08
N TYR A 83 8.72 0.56 -4.02
CA TYR A 83 8.49 1.70 -4.89
C TYR A 83 9.41 1.64 -6.09
N CYS A 84 8.88 1.20 -7.23
CA CYS A 84 9.66 0.99 -8.44
C CYS A 84 8.80 1.19 -9.70
N THR A 85 9.45 1.18 -10.86
CA THR A 85 8.79 1.14 -12.16
C THR A 85 8.33 -0.28 -12.48
N GLU A 86 7.42 -0.43 -13.43
CA GLU A 86 6.97 -1.75 -13.91
C GLU A 86 8.14 -2.58 -14.47
N LYS A 87 9.11 -1.93 -15.11
CA LYS A 87 10.32 -2.57 -15.65
C LYS A 87 11.21 -3.11 -14.51
N GLU A 88 11.46 -2.29 -13.50
CA GLU A 88 12.22 -2.69 -12.32
C GLU A 88 11.52 -3.82 -11.56
N ARG A 89 10.18 -3.78 -11.42
CA ARG A 89 9.40 -4.83 -10.81
C ARG A 89 9.62 -6.20 -11.47
N ARG A 90 9.70 -6.25 -12.81
CA ARG A 90 10.00 -7.49 -13.56
C ARG A 90 11.38 -8.04 -13.23
N THR A 91 12.34 -7.18 -12.94
CA THR A 91 13.67 -7.60 -12.47
C THR A 91 13.58 -8.10 -11.03
N VAL A 92 12.87 -7.38 -10.16
CA VAL A 92 12.73 -7.75 -8.73
C VAL A 92 12.08 -9.11 -8.53
N VAL A 93 11.12 -9.51 -9.37
CA VAL A 93 10.46 -10.81 -9.25
C VAL A 93 11.42 -11.99 -9.48
N SER A 94 12.56 -11.78 -10.15
CA SER A 94 13.55 -12.84 -10.40
C SER A 94 14.45 -13.14 -9.18
N TYR A 95 14.40 -12.32 -8.14
CA TYR A 95 15.19 -12.57 -6.94
C TYR A 95 14.64 -13.76 -6.13
N PRO A 96 15.51 -14.65 -5.63
CA PRO A 96 15.09 -15.91 -5.01
C PRO A 96 14.34 -15.75 -3.69
N TYR A 97 14.37 -14.56 -3.08
CA TYR A 97 13.65 -14.23 -1.85
C TYR A 97 12.31 -13.52 -2.08
N ILE A 98 11.95 -13.28 -3.36
CA ILE A 98 10.65 -12.73 -3.76
C ILE A 98 9.84 -13.84 -4.41
N PHE A 99 8.70 -14.22 -3.83
CA PHE A 99 7.85 -15.27 -4.40
C PHE A 99 7.03 -14.77 -5.58
N ARG A 100 6.36 -13.65 -5.37
CA ARG A 100 5.45 -13.07 -6.36
C ARG A 100 5.07 -11.66 -5.94
N PHE A 101 4.49 -10.91 -6.87
CA PHE A 101 3.75 -9.70 -6.57
C PHE A 101 2.26 -10.01 -6.41
N LEU A 102 1.58 -9.26 -5.55
CA LEU A 102 0.13 -9.36 -5.45
C LEU A 102 -0.53 -8.87 -6.74
N THR A 103 -1.62 -9.52 -7.11
CA THR A 103 -2.41 -9.17 -8.29
C THR A 103 -3.79 -8.69 -7.86
N ASN A 104 -4.36 -7.77 -8.62
CA ASN A 104 -5.70 -7.28 -8.39
C ASN A 104 -6.73 -8.37 -8.76
N ARG A 105 -7.57 -8.76 -7.81
CA ARG A 105 -8.64 -9.75 -8.05
C ARG A 105 -9.76 -9.22 -8.93
N ALA A 106 -10.02 -7.90 -8.89
CA ALA A 106 -11.09 -7.27 -9.65
C ALA A 106 -10.84 -7.27 -11.16
N SER A 107 -9.58 -7.39 -11.62
CA SER A 107 -9.23 -7.43 -13.05
C SER A 107 -9.23 -8.84 -13.65
N ALA A 108 -9.88 -9.83 -13.01
CA ALA A 108 -9.89 -11.23 -13.45
C ALA A 108 -10.66 -11.50 -14.77
N SER A 109 -11.28 -10.49 -15.36
CA SER A 109 -12.14 -10.60 -16.56
C SER A 109 -11.45 -10.24 -17.88
N SER A 110 -10.16 -9.93 -17.89
CA SER A 110 -9.45 -9.66 -19.14
C SER A 110 -8.64 -10.88 -19.58
N GLU A 111 -8.71 -11.23 -20.87
CA GLU A 111 -7.93 -12.30 -21.52
C GLU A 111 -6.41 -12.14 -21.33
N SER A 112 -5.97 -10.98 -20.89
CA SER A 112 -4.57 -10.55 -20.69
C SER A 112 -3.95 -10.97 -19.35
N GLY A 113 -4.67 -11.70 -18.50
CA GLY A 113 -4.20 -12.08 -17.17
C GLY A 113 -4.48 -11.03 -16.09
N ARG A 114 -4.20 -11.38 -14.83
CA ARG A 114 -4.43 -10.49 -13.68
C ARG A 114 -3.39 -9.38 -13.65
N SER A 115 -3.84 -8.12 -13.62
CA SER A 115 -2.95 -6.98 -13.42
C SER A 115 -2.32 -7.01 -12.01
N VAL A 116 -1.07 -6.55 -11.90
CA VAL A 116 -0.39 -6.45 -10.61
C VAL A 116 -1.05 -5.34 -9.79
N ALA A 117 -1.23 -5.58 -8.50
CA ALA A 117 -1.81 -4.61 -7.60
C ALA A 117 -0.84 -3.45 -7.36
N VAL A 118 -1.33 -2.23 -7.56
CA VAL A 118 -0.62 -0.97 -7.30
C VAL A 118 -1.30 -0.30 -6.12
N ILE A 119 -0.51 0.09 -5.13
CA ILE A 119 -1.02 0.79 -3.94
C ILE A 119 -0.83 2.29 -4.13
N PRO A 120 -1.87 3.11 -3.94
CA PRO A 120 -1.75 4.56 -3.95
C PRO A 120 -0.76 5.06 -2.89
N ASP A 121 0.06 6.05 -3.23
CA ASP A 121 1.04 6.64 -2.30
C ASP A 121 0.37 7.19 -1.03
N LEU A 122 -0.85 7.70 -1.16
CA LEU A 122 -1.64 8.18 -0.02
C LEU A 122 -1.94 7.08 1.00
N GLU A 123 -2.24 5.85 0.55
CA GLU A 123 -2.47 4.71 1.45
C GLU A 123 -1.21 4.31 2.20
N ILE A 124 -0.06 4.30 1.52
CA ILE A 124 1.21 4.02 2.17
C ILE A 124 1.55 5.09 3.21
N LYS A 125 1.30 6.38 2.90
CA LYS A 125 1.47 7.47 3.85
C LYS A 125 0.54 7.35 5.05
N LYS A 126 -0.74 7.03 4.82
CA LYS A 126 -1.74 6.81 5.85
C LYS A 126 -1.34 5.63 6.76
N LEU A 127 -0.88 4.52 6.17
CA LEU A 127 -0.39 3.36 6.91
C LEU A 127 0.87 3.69 7.73
N LYS A 128 1.85 4.37 7.14
CA LYS A 128 3.07 4.83 7.84
C LYS A 128 2.72 5.73 9.02
N PHE A 129 1.79 6.67 8.84
CA PHE A 129 1.34 7.56 9.90
C PHE A 129 0.67 6.78 11.02
N MET A 130 -0.27 5.88 10.71
CA MET A 130 -0.97 5.07 11.70
C MET A 130 0.00 4.21 12.53
N LEU A 131 0.94 3.49 11.87
CA LEU A 131 1.90 2.62 12.55
C LEU A 131 2.96 3.37 13.35
N GLY A 132 3.33 4.58 12.90
CA GLY A 132 4.33 5.41 13.58
C GLY A 132 3.79 6.23 14.74
N SER A 133 2.48 6.52 14.75
CA SER A 133 1.87 7.49 15.67
C SER A 133 0.89 6.86 16.66
N SER A 134 0.49 5.61 16.45
CA SER A 134 -0.41 4.92 17.37
C SER A 134 0.33 4.46 18.63
N ASP A 135 -0.18 4.84 19.78
CA ASP A 135 0.30 4.37 21.09
C ASP A 135 -0.17 2.96 21.43
N THR A 136 -1.15 2.44 20.68
CA THR A 136 -1.72 1.12 20.87
C THR A 136 -1.35 0.21 19.70
N PRO A 137 -1.30 -1.13 19.92
CA PRO A 137 -1.05 -2.06 18.83
C PRO A 137 -2.06 -1.93 17.70
N VAL A 138 -1.56 -1.78 16.47
CA VAL A 138 -2.36 -1.77 15.25
C VAL A 138 -2.45 -3.19 14.72
N GLU A 139 -3.66 -3.62 14.35
CA GLU A 139 -3.93 -4.94 13.78
C GLU A 139 -4.62 -4.80 12.43
N MET A 140 -4.17 -5.58 11.44
CA MET A 140 -4.90 -5.70 10.18
C MET A 140 -6.11 -6.61 10.37
N VAL A 141 -7.20 -6.25 9.71
CA VAL A 141 -8.49 -6.95 9.85
C VAL A 141 -8.98 -7.38 8.48
N ASP A 142 -9.15 -8.68 8.30
CA ASP A 142 -9.64 -9.27 7.04
C ASP A 142 -11.17 -9.22 6.91
N ARG A 143 -11.88 -8.90 8.00
CA ARG A 143 -13.33 -8.90 8.01
C ARG A 143 -13.88 -7.50 7.88
N TYR A 144 -14.90 -7.36 7.04
CA TYR A 144 -15.73 -6.17 7.01
C TYR A 144 -16.55 -6.12 8.29
N TYR A 145 -16.28 -5.18 9.16
CA TYR A 145 -17.14 -4.85 10.29
C TYR A 145 -18.27 -3.96 9.75
N GLY A 146 -19.49 -4.16 10.28
CA GLY A 146 -20.62 -3.30 9.91
C GLY A 146 -20.29 -1.82 10.16
N LYS A 147 -21.05 -0.92 9.53
CA LYS A 147 -20.87 0.51 9.67
C LYS A 147 -20.85 0.92 11.14
N GLY A 148 -19.72 1.48 11.56
CA GLY A 148 -19.59 2.23 12.79
C GLY A 148 -19.81 3.72 12.56
N ASP A 149 -19.82 4.49 13.63
CA ASP A 149 -19.89 5.95 13.53
C ASP A 149 -18.56 6.49 12.97
N LYS A 150 -18.67 7.34 11.95
CA LYS A 150 -17.49 8.02 11.40
C LYS A 150 -16.98 9.06 12.38
N VAL A 151 -15.70 9.01 12.64
CA VAL A 151 -15.05 9.92 13.58
C VAL A 151 -13.72 10.42 13.07
N ARG A 152 -13.30 11.55 13.60
CA ARG A 152 -11.94 12.09 13.46
C ARG A 152 -11.29 12.15 14.83
N ILE A 153 -10.04 11.72 14.92
CA ILE A 153 -9.27 11.85 16.16
C ILE A 153 -8.81 13.30 16.33
N VAL A 154 -9.10 13.88 17.49
CA VAL A 154 -8.77 15.28 17.82
C VAL A 154 -7.59 15.41 18.78
N ARG A 155 -7.22 14.32 19.48
CA ARG A 155 -6.10 14.29 20.43
C ARG A 155 -5.21 13.06 20.25
N GLY A 156 -3.99 13.14 20.78
CA GLY A 156 -3.03 12.03 20.75
C GLY A 156 -2.25 11.93 19.45
N GLY A 157 -1.49 10.85 19.32
CA GLY A 157 -0.57 10.61 18.19
C GLY A 157 -1.26 10.48 16.84
N LEU A 158 -2.49 9.97 16.82
CA LEU A 158 -3.30 9.80 15.60
C LEU A 158 -4.17 11.01 15.25
N ARG A 159 -3.93 12.18 15.84
CA ARG A 159 -4.71 13.38 15.58
C ARG A 159 -4.85 13.68 14.07
N GLY A 160 -6.08 13.94 13.65
CA GLY A 160 -6.44 14.19 12.25
C GLY A 160 -6.75 12.94 11.43
N MET A 161 -6.57 11.74 11.99
CA MET A 161 -6.96 10.50 11.32
C MET A 161 -8.47 10.31 11.41
N GLU A 162 -9.07 9.89 10.30
CA GLU A 162 -10.48 9.56 10.19
C GLU A 162 -10.65 8.04 10.07
N GLY A 163 -11.73 7.55 10.63
CA GLY A 163 -12.09 6.14 10.59
C GLY A 163 -13.49 5.92 11.17
N GLU A 164 -13.81 4.66 11.41
CA GLU A 164 -15.07 4.26 12.04
C GLU A 164 -14.82 3.75 13.46
N VAL A 165 -15.65 4.15 14.41
CA VAL A 165 -15.59 3.60 15.77
C VAL A 165 -16.37 2.30 15.83
N LEU A 166 -15.73 1.27 16.32
CA LEU A 166 -16.36 0.00 16.65
C LEU A 166 -16.25 -0.25 18.16
N VAL A 167 -17.30 -0.79 18.73
CA VAL A 167 -17.25 -1.30 20.10
C VAL A 167 -16.90 -2.78 20.03
N SER A 168 -15.74 -3.14 20.56
CA SER A 168 -15.31 -4.53 20.65
C SER A 168 -16.17 -5.31 21.62
N ASN A 169 -16.24 -6.62 21.46
CA ASN A 169 -16.96 -7.54 22.38
C ASN A 169 -16.48 -7.40 23.85
N ASN A 170 -15.31 -6.82 24.06
CA ASN A 170 -14.74 -6.55 25.38
C ASN A 170 -15.13 -5.17 25.94
N GLY A 171 -16.07 -4.45 25.31
CA GLY A 171 -16.48 -3.11 25.70
C GLY A 171 -15.43 -2.02 25.44
N LYS A 172 -14.34 -2.34 24.73
CA LYS A 172 -13.33 -1.35 24.34
C LYS A 172 -13.70 -0.73 23.00
N SER A 173 -13.48 0.58 22.90
CA SER A 173 -13.64 1.29 21.64
C SER A 173 -12.41 1.12 20.76
N GLU A 174 -12.60 0.77 19.51
CA GLU A 174 -11.56 0.59 18.51
C GLU A 174 -11.83 1.52 17.33
N LEU A 175 -10.78 2.15 16.80
CA LEU A 175 -10.82 2.88 15.54
C LEU A 175 -10.53 1.90 14.42
N LEU A 176 -11.41 1.83 13.46
CA LEU A 176 -11.22 1.10 12.21
C LEU A 176 -10.92 2.09 11.10
N VAL A 177 -9.77 1.91 10.47
CA VAL A 177 -9.32 2.72 9.33
C VAL A 177 -9.34 1.86 8.09
N HIS A 178 -10.07 2.30 7.08
CA HIS A 178 -10.16 1.61 5.80
C HIS A 178 -9.07 2.08 4.83
N PHE A 179 -8.55 1.13 4.10
CA PHE A 179 -7.65 1.30 2.97
C PHE A 179 -8.27 0.58 1.77
N ASP A 180 -8.30 1.22 0.62
CA ASP A 180 -8.99 0.68 -0.57
C ASP A 180 -8.31 -0.60 -1.08
N MET A 181 -6.99 -0.66 -1.00
CA MET A 181 -6.19 -1.77 -1.50
C MET A 181 -5.62 -2.68 -0.41
N LEU A 182 -5.43 -2.17 0.80
CA LEU A 182 -4.77 -2.89 1.91
C LEU A 182 -5.77 -3.53 2.88
N GLY A 183 -7.07 -3.28 2.73
CA GLY A 183 -8.11 -3.74 3.65
C GLY A 183 -8.32 -2.77 4.80
N SER A 184 -8.43 -3.25 6.02
CA SER A 184 -8.71 -2.39 7.18
C SER A 184 -7.70 -2.62 8.29
N ALA A 185 -7.36 -1.56 9.01
CA ALA A 185 -6.56 -1.65 10.21
C ALA A 185 -7.33 -1.10 11.40
N LYS A 186 -7.19 -1.72 12.55
CA LYS A 186 -7.80 -1.27 13.80
C LYS A 186 -6.78 -1.02 14.88
N CYS A 187 -7.10 -0.09 15.76
CA CYS A 187 -6.36 0.17 17.00
C CYS A 187 -7.32 0.62 18.10
N ALA A 188 -6.96 0.36 19.35
CA ALA A 188 -7.74 0.84 20.47
C ALA A 188 -7.66 2.36 20.57
N ILE A 189 -8.79 3.01 20.89
CA ILE A 189 -8.91 4.46 21.09
C ILE A 189 -9.70 4.77 22.34
N ASN A 190 -9.58 6.03 22.79
CA ASN A 190 -10.43 6.57 23.83
C ASN A 190 -11.49 7.46 23.18
N LEU A 191 -12.78 7.24 23.51
CA LEU A 191 -13.88 8.03 22.96
C LEU A 191 -13.84 9.52 23.30
N VAL A 192 -13.09 9.90 24.35
CA VAL A 192 -12.87 11.32 24.71
C VAL A 192 -11.98 12.05 23.69
N ASP A 193 -11.27 11.31 22.85
CA ASP A 193 -10.28 11.84 21.92
C ASP A 193 -10.79 11.86 20.47
N VAL A 194 -12.10 11.64 20.27
CA VAL A 194 -12.72 11.62 18.94
C VAL A 194 -13.88 12.59 18.82
N GLU A 195 -14.12 13.07 17.61
CA GLU A 195 -15.30 13.87 17.23
C GLU A 195 -15.99 13.19 16.04
N PRO A 196 -17.35 13.22 16.00
CA PRO A 196 -18.06 12.71 14.83
C PRO A 196 -17.72 13.53 13.58
N VAL A 197 -17.71 12.87 12.43
CA VAL A 197 -17.55 13.50 11.12
C VAL A 197 -18.81 13.20 10.32
N ASP A 198 -19.51 14.27 9.91
CA ASP A 198 -20.71 14.21 9.05
C ASP A 198 -20.38 13.78 7.62
#